data_04215c8ef51132c214341a7d23b354f1
#
_entry.id   04215c8ef51132c214341a7d23b354f1
#
_cell.length_a   1.000
_cell.length_b   1.000
_cell.length_c   1.000
_cell.angle_alpha   90.00
_cell.angle_beta   90.00
_cell.angle_gamma   90.00
#
_symmetry.space_group_name_H-M   'P 1'
#
loop_
_entity.id
_entity.type
_entity.pdbx_description
1 polymer ?
#
loop_
_entity_poly.entity_id
_entity_poly.type
_entity_poly.pdbx_seq_one_letter_code
_entity_poly.pdbx_strand_id
1 'polypeptide(L)'
;MRTFFSPAFVFLLVLVLEAGCANTNPETPSVPHEEPEAIARTEFTDRVENFFEYEPLRAGQSSQVRIHLTNLIDGSPVENASVTLTVRPPGGPSPLAQVTAKVGKVTGIYVADLSIPEAGTYDIEFHIKNSTLDERLPLSDFKVE
;
A
#
# COMPACT_ATOMS: atom_id res chain seq x y z
N MET A 1 83.43 -34.76 5.79
CA MET A 1 83.56 -35.62 7.02
C MET A 1 82.19 -35.54 7.73
N ARG A 2 81.61 -36.77 7.88
CA ARG A 2 80.57 -37.15 8.84
C ARG A 2 79.22 -36.43 8.70
N THR A 3 78.19 -37.04 8.28
CA THR A 3 77.37 -38.21 8.66
C THR A 3 76.08 -37.78 9.36
N PHE A 4 74.98 -38.27 8.75
CA PHE A 4 73.79 -38.88 9.36
C PHE A 4 72.95 -38.04 10.33
N PHE A 5 71.60 -37.91 10.24
CA PHE A 5 70.60 -38.96 10.45
C PHE A 5 69.20 -38.41 10.07
N SER A 6 68.44 -39.21 9.33
CA SER A 6 66.98 -39.14 9.21
C SER A 6 66.39 -39.77 10.48
N PRO A 7 65.23 -39.25 10.92
CA PRO A 7 64.16 -40.20 11.14
C PRO A 7 62.81 -39.76 10.60
N ALA A 8 62.17 -40.78 10.07
CA ALA A 8 60.81 -40.78 9.62
C ALA A 8 59.79 -40.20 10.62
N PHE A 9 58.98 -39.28 10.17
CA PHE A 9 57.83 -38.84 10.91
C PHE A 9 56.60 -39.60 10.36
N VAL A 10 56.16 -40.53 11.20
CA VAL A 10 54.91 -41.29 10.97
C VAL A 10 53.75 -40.34 11.09
N PHE A 11 53.05 -40.06 9.96
CA PHE A 11 51.79 -39.32 9.95
C PHE A 11 50.67 -40.24 10.41
N LEU A 12 50.26 -40.07 11.65
CA LEU A 12 49.05 -40.68 12.20
C LEU A 12 47.83 -39.97 11.62
N LEU A 13 47.17 -40.62 10.67
CA LEU A 13 45.90 -40.16 10.08
C LEU A 13 44.78 -40.34 11.11
N VAL A 14 44.41 -39.28 11.82
CA VAL A 14 43.22 -39.27 12.66
C VAL A 14 42.00 -38.95 11.77
N LEU A 15 41.20 -39.97 11.51
CA LEU A 15 39.94 -39.87 10.82
C LEU A 15 38.89 -39.38 11.81
N VAL A 16 38.59 -38.06 11.81
CA VAL A 16 37.47 -37.49 12.57
C VAL A 16 36.22 -37.70 11.75
N LEU A 17 35.35 -38.66 12.16
CA LEU A 17 33.97 -38.73 11.64
C LEU A 17 33.16 -37.58 12.26
N GLU A 18 32.96 -36.53 11.51
CA GLU A 18 31.94 -35.51 11.84
C GLU A 18 30.57 -36.07 11.46
N ALA A 19 29.82 -36.57 12.44
CA ALA A 19 28.40 -36.85 12.31
C ALA A 19 27.63 -35.52 12.29
N GLY A 20 27.53 -34.94 11.08
CA GLY A 20 26.66 -33.78 10.86
C GLY A 20 25.19 -34.20 10.96
N CYS A 21 24.56 -33.90 12.08
CA CYS A 21 23.09 -33.92 12.16
C CYS A 21 22.55 -32.86 11.21
N ALA A 22 22.15 -33.26 10.01
CA ALA A 22 21.34 -32.44 9.13
C ALA A 22 19.96 -32.27 9.75
N ASN A 23 19.75 -31.15 10.39
CA ASN A 23 18.44 -30.72 10.86
C ASN A 23 17.66 -30.23 9.64
N THR A 24 17.07 -31.18 8.90
CA THR A 24 16.11 -30.84 7.84
C THR A 24 14.81 -30.41 8.50
N ASN A 25 14.73 -29.12 8.83
CA ASN A 25 13.44 -28.51 9.04
C ASN A 25 12.69 -28.57 7.70
N PRO A 26 11.52 -29.19 7.60
CA PRO A 26 10.72 -29.07 6.40
C PRO A 26 10.31 -27.61 6.28
N GLU A 27 10.93 -26.90 5.35
CA GLU A 27 10.41 -25.60 4.90
C GLU A 27 9.02 -25.86 4.37
N THR A 28 8.01 -25.44 5.14
CA THR A 28 6.64 -25.34 4.66
C THR A 28 6.68 -24.39 3.47
N PRO A 29 6.26 -24.81 2.27
CA PRO A 29 6.24 -23.89 1.14
C PRO A 29 5.36 -22.71 1.53
N SER A 30 5.96 -21.52 1.66
CA SER A 30 5.24 -20.29 1.80
C SER A 30 4.46 -20.10 0.48
N VAL A 31 3.17 -20.30 0.54
CA VAL A 31 2.27 -19.89 -0.53
C VAL A 31 2.51 -18.40 -0.73
N PRO A 32 2.88 -17.93 -1.95
CA PRO A 32 2.97 -16.52 -2.20
C PRO A 32 1.62 -15.89 -1.83
N HIS A 33 1.63 -15.04 -0.81
CA HIS A 33 0.49 -14.20 -0.52
C HIS A 33 0.47 -13.18 -1.65
N GLU A 34 -0.33 -13.42 -2.68
CA GLU A 34 -0.63 -12.40 -3.67
C GLU A 34 -1.37 -11.30 -2.92
N GLU A 35 -0.66 -10.22 -2.63
CA GLU A 35 -1.32 -9.00 -2.18
C GLU A 35 -2.28 -8.55 -3.29
N PRO A 36 -3.53 -8.18 -2.97
CA PRO A 36 -4.48 -7.76 -3.97
C PRO A 36 -3.92 -6.54 -4.73
N GLU A 37 -3.99 -6.57 -6.06
CA GLU A 37 -3.56 -5.46 -6.88
C GLU A 37 -4.36 -4.20 -6.51
N ALA A 38 -3.64 -3.11 -6.29
CA ALA A 38 -4.26 -1.82 -6.05
C ALA A 38 -5.01 -1.33 -7.30
N ILE A 39 -6.18 -0.77 -7.10
CA ILE A 39 -6.98 -0.14 -8.14
C ILE A 39 -6.57 1.32 -8.21
N ALA A 40 -6.14 1.79 -9.39
CA ALA A 40 -5.77 3.17 -9.63
C ALA A 40 -6.79 3.85 -10.55
N ARG A 41 -7.16 5.09 -10.21
CA ARG A 41 -8.04 5.95 -11.00
C ARG A 41 -7.48 7.36 -11.08
N THR A 42 -7.72 8.03 -12.21
CA THR A 42 -7.44 9.46 -12.39
C THR A 42 -8.69 10.18 -12.82
N GLU A 43 -9.05 11.20 -12.08
CA GLU A 43 -10.25 11.98 -12.31
C GLU A 43 -9.92 13.48 -12.26
N PHE A 44 -10.70 14.29 -12.91
CA PHE A 44 -10.40 15.70 -13.11
C PHE A 44 -11.59 16.60 -12.75
N THR A 45 -11.29 17.75 -12.16
CA THR A 45 -12.12 18.95 -12.24
C THR A 45 -11.48 19.93 -13.23
N ASP A 46 -12.04 21.13 -13.36
CA ASP A 46 -11.40 22.17 -14.19
C ASP A 46 -10.06 22.66 -13.63
N ARG A 47 -9.77 22.39 -12.36
CA ARG A 47 -8.63 22.94 -11.63
C ARG A 47 -7.73 21.92 -10.97
N VAL A 48 -8.21 20.71 -10.75
CA VAL A 48 -7.48 19.68 -10.00
C VAL A 48 -7.52 18.34 -10.73
N GLU A 49 -6.36 17.72 -10.87
CA GLU A 49 -6.22 16.30 -11.13
C GLU A 49 -6.21 15.57 -9.79
N ASN A 50 -7.04 14.55 -9.68
CA ASN A 50 -7.10 13.63 -8.56
C ASN A 50 -6.72 12.23 -9.04
N PHE A 51 -5.46 11.86 -8.89
CA PHE A 51 -5.01 10.48 -9.03
C PHE A 51 -5.10 9.80 -7.68
N PHE A 52 -5.78 8.66 -7.60
CA PHE A 52 -5.86 7.92 -6.34
C PHE A 52 -5.79 6.42 -6.55
N GLU A 53 -5.27 5.75 -5.53
CA GLU A 53 -5.06 4.31 -5.48
C GLU A 53 -5.69 3.76 -4.21
N TYR A 54 -6.29 2.59 -4.32
CA TYR A 54 -6.87 1.88 -3.18
C TYR A 54 -6.88 0.36 -3.43
N GLU A 55 -6.80 -0.41 -2.36
CA GLU A 55 -7.04 -1.85 -2.44
C GLU A 55 -8.53 -2.14 -2.64
N PRO A 56 -8.90 -3.31 -3.24
CA PRO A 56 -10.30 -3.71 -3.35
C PRO A 56 -11.05 -3.55 -2.03
N LEU A 57 -12.14 -2.78 -2.07
CA LEU A 57 -12.93 -2.47 -0.88
C LEU A 57 -13.69 -3.70 -0.42
N ARG A 58 -13.61 -4.01 0.87
CA ARG A 58 -14.33 -5.12 1.49
C ARG A 58 -15.20 -4.63 2.64
N ALA A 59 -16.41 -5.17 2.71
CA ALA A 59 -17.38 -4.79 3.75
C ALA A 59 -16.82 -4.95 5.17
N GLY A 60 -16.93 -3.90 5.96
CA GLY A 60 -16.46 -3.88 7.34
C GLY A 60 -14.93 -3.84 7.53
N GLN A 61 -14.15 -3.81 6.45
CA GLN A 61 -12.69 -3.68 6.50
C GLN A 61 -12.27 -2.25 6.16
N SER A 62 -11.16 -1.81 6.75
CA SER A 62 -10.54 -0.53 6.40
C SER A 62 -9.62 -0.72 5.19
N SER A 63 -9.80 0.10 4.16
CA SER A 63 -8.91 0.18 3.02
C SER A 63 -8.26 1.57 2.98
N GLN A 64 -6.96 1.61 2.74
CA GLN A 64 -6.24 2.86 2.59
C GLN A 64 -6.42 3.41 1.18
N VAL A 65 -6.91 4.65 1.11
CA VAL A 65 -6.98 5.42 -0.15
C VAL A 65 -5.85 6.43 -0.16
N ARG A 66 -4.93 6.29 -1.11
CA ARG A 66 -3.83 7.24 -1.33
C ARG A 66 -4.22 8.19 -2.46
N ILE A 67 -4.17 9.46 -2.19
CA ILE A 67 -4.72 10.53 -3.04
C ILE A 67 -3.59 11.47 -3.41
N HIS A 68 -3.37 11.68 -4.70
CA HIS A 68 -2.37 12.60 -5.26
C HIS A 68 -3.13 13.73 -5.96
N LEU A 69 -2.92 14.95 -5.51
CA LEU A 69 -3.60 16.13 -6.05
C LEU A 69 -2.63 17.06 -6.74
N THR A 70 -2.91 17.33 -8.01
CA THR A 70 -2.14 18.26 -8.86
C THR A 70 -3.03 19.43 -9.27
N ASN A 71 -2.54 20.64 -9.11
CA ASN A 71 -3.18 21.85 -9.63
C ASN A 71 -2.97 21.93 -11.15
N LEU A 72 -4.05 21.93 -11.92
CA LEU A 72 -4.01 21.94 -13.38
C LEU A 72 -3.60 23.29 -14.00
N ILE A 73 -3.55 24.37 -13.21
CA ILE A 73 -3.17 25.69 -13.71
C ILE A 73 -1.65 25.78 -13.92
N ASP A 74 -0.88 25.17 -13.00
CA ASP A 74 0.57 25.32 -12.97
C ASP A 74 1.34 24.00 -12.78
N GLY A 75 0.64 22.88 -12.64
CA GLY A 75 1.23 21.56 -12.41
C GLY A 75 1.82 21.36 -11.01
N SER A 76 1.59 22.28 -10.10
CA SER A 76 2.07 22.15 -8.72
C SER A 76 1.22 21.15 -7.90
N PRO A 77 1.81 20.51 -6.86
CA PRO A 77 1.01 19.73 -5.92
C PRO A 77 0.05 20.63 -5.15
N VAL A 78 -1.17 20.15 -4.90
CA VAL A 78 -2.14 20.86 -4.07
C VAL A 78 -1.77 20.69 -2.60
N GLU A 79 -1.40 21.79 -1.97
CA GLU A 79 -0.94 21.82 -0.57
C GLU A 79 -2.03 22.32 0.39
N ASN A 80 -1.87 21.94 1.66
CA ASN A 80 -2.67 22.45 2.77
C ASN A 80 -4.19 22.34 2.53
N ALA A 81 -4.62 21.31 1.82
CA ALA A 81 -6.03 21.05 1.58
C ALA A 81 -6.64 20.14 2.66
N SER A 82 -7.91 20.42 2.97
CA SER A 82 -8.79 19.46 3.61
C SER A 82 -9.38 18.57 2.51
N VAL A 83 -9.11 17.29 2.53
CA VAL A 83 -9.62 16.33 1.56
C VAL A 83 -10.57 15.39 2.28
N THR A 84 -11.86 15.46 1.95
CA THR A 84 -12.89 14.64 2.60
C THR A 84 -13.53 13.71 1.58
N LEU A 85 -13.58 12.43 1.89
CA LEU A 85 -14.28 11.41 1.13
C LEU A 85 -15.63 11.16 1.79
N THR A 86 -16.70 11.26 1.01
CA THR A 86 -18.07 10.99 1.47
C THR A 86 -18.68 9.89 0.63
N VAL A 87 -19.05 8.78 1.28
CA VAL A 87 -19.65 7.60 0.64
C VAL A 87 -21.16 7.67 0.77
N ARG A 88 -21.86 7.40 -0.34
CA ARG A 88 -23.34 7.35 -0.37
C ARG A 88 -23.79 6.11 -1.16
N PRO A 89 -24.96 5.55 -0.82
CA PRO A 89 -25.66 4.66 -1.74
C PRO A 89 -25.97 5.41 -3.06
N PRO A 90 -26.03 4.72 -4.21
CA PRO A 90 -26.31 5.35 -5.50
C PRO A 90 -27.59 6.19 -5.45
N GLY A 91 -27.45 7.49 -5.75
CA GLY A 91 -28.57 8.44 -5.69
C GLY A 91 -29.12 8.74 -4.30
N GLY A 92 -28.50 8.21 -3.25
CA GLY A 92 -28.94 8.41 -1.87
C GLY A 92 -28.52 9.81 -1.33
N PRO A 93 -29.44 10.51 -0.59
CA PRO A 93 -29.14 11.84 -0.05
C PRO A 93 -28.22 11.80 1.17
N SER A 94 -28.25 10.71 1.94
CA SER A 94 -27.54 10.63 3.21
C SER A 94 -26.20 9.91 3.07
N PRO A 95 -25.11 10.45 3.65
CA PRO A 95 -23.83 9.76 3.68
C PRO A 95 -23.92 8.51 4.57
N LEU A 96 -23.33 7.41 4.08
CA LEU A 96 -23.14 6.17 4.84
C LEU A 96 -21.83 6.22 5.64
N ALA A 97 -20.80 6.80 5.05
CA ALA A 97 -19.51 6.97 5.67
C ALA A 97 -18.87 8.29 5.22
N GLN A 98 -18.04 8.85 6.08
CA GLN A 98 -17.25 10.04 5.75
C GLN A 98 -15.89 9.95 6.46
N VAL A 99 -14.84 10.30 5.75
CA VAL A 99 -13.49 10.35 6.29
C VAL A 99 -12.73 11.56 5.73
N THR A 100 -11.97 12.23 6.59
CA THR A 100 -11.04 13.29 6.17
C THR A 100 -9.64 12.69 6.10
N ALA A 101 -9.01 12.83 4.94
CA ALA A 101 -7.67 12.35 4.69
C ALA A 101 -6.63 13.13 5.51
N LYS A 102 -5.59 12.43 5.95
CA LYS A 102 -4.42 13.02 6.58
C LYS A 102 -3.43 13.45 5.50
N VAL A 103 -2.71 14.52 5.76
CA VAL A 103 -1.58 14.92 4.88
C VAL A 103 -0.51 13.84 4.92
N GLY A 104 -0.09 13.39 3.74
CA GLY A 104 0.97 12.40 3.58
C GLY A 104 2.36 13.00 3.85
N LYS A 105 3.39 12.17 3.74
CA LYS A 105 4.80 12.59 3.91
C LYS A 105 5.33 13.40 2.73
N VAL A 106 4.69 13.26 1.58
CA VAL A 106 5.05 13.96 0.34
C VAL A 106 3.98 15.00 0.05
N THR A 107 4.42 16.18 -0.36
CA THR A 107 3.55 17.31 -0.72
C THR A 107 2.55 16.90 -1.82
N GLY A 108 1.29 17.29 -1.67
CA GLY A 108 0.21 16.92 -2.61
C GLY A 108 -0.34 15.51 -2.42
N ILE A 109 0.21 14.72 -1.49
CA ILE A 109 -0.30 13.39 -1.17
C ILE A 109 -1.11 13.43 0.12
N TYR A 110 -2.29 12.82 0.07
CA TYR A 110 -3.21 12.67 1.19
C TYR A 110 -3.57 11.20 1.35
N VAL A 111 -3.86 10.77 2.57
CA VAL A 111 -4.15 9.37 2.88
C VAL A 111 -5.40 9.28 3.74
N ALA A 112 -6.39 8.54 3.27
CA ALA A 112 -7.62 8.26 4.00
C ALA A 112 -7.77 6.78 4.29
N ASP A 113 -8.17 6.45 5.51
CA ASP A 113 -8.53 5.09 5.91
C ASP A 113 -10.07 4.97 5.79
N LEU A 114 -10.54 4.37 4.69
CA LEU A 114 -11.96 4.25 4.35
C LEU A 114 -12.50 2.91 4.79
N SER A 115 -13.62 2.92 5.52
CA SER A 115 -14.35 1.71 5.90
C SER A 115 -15.81 1.85 5.51
N ILE A 116 -16.34 0.86 4.78
CA ILE A 116 -17.74 0.78 4.35
C ILE A 116 -18.34 -0.48 4.96
N PRO A 117 -19.45 -0.37 5.73
CA PRO A 117 -19.91 -1.49 6.55
C PRO A 117 -20.55 -2.63 5.77
N GLU A 118 -21.11 -2.36 4.60
CA GLU A 118 -21.90 -3.32 3.82
C GLU A 118 -21.37 -3.47 2.39
N ALA A 119 -21.49 -4.68 1.83
CA ALA A 119 -21.16 -4.93 0.44
C ALA A 119 -22.18 -4.27 -0.49
N GLY A 120 -21.73 -3.83 -1.65
CA GLY A 120 -22.59 -3.16 -2.63
C GLY A 120 -21.83 -2.25 -3.58
N THR A 121 -22.59 -1.43 -4.31
CA THR A 121 -22.05 -0.37 -5.18
C THR A 121 -22.36 0.98 -4.55
N TYR A 122 -21.39 1.88 -4.56
CA TYR A 122 -21.51 3.18 -3.89
C TYR A 122 -20.99 4.31 -4.76
N ASP A 123 -21.48 5.53 -4.45
CA ASP A 123 -20.91 6.78 -4.94
C ASP A 123 -19.96 7.34 -3.89
N ILE A 124 -18.79 7.84 -4.31
CA ILE A 124 -17.83 8.50 -3.44
C ILE A 124 -17.58 9.92 -3.96
N GLU A 125 -17.81 10.92 -3.12
CA GLU A 125 -17.48 12.30 -3.42
C GLU A 125 -16.17 12.68 -2.73
N PHE A 126 -15.20 13.18 -3.49
CA PHE A 126 -14.02 13.85 -2.95
C PHE A 126 -14.30 15.35 -2.86
N HIS A 127 -14.24 15.91 -1.68
CA HIS A 127 -14.29 17.35 -1.46
C HIS A 127 -12.90 17.85 -1.08
N ILE A 128 -12.31 18.65 -1.96
CA ILE A 128 -10.94 19.17 -1.87
C ILE A 128 -11.03 20.67 -1.63
N LYS A 129 -10.59 21.12 -0.46
CA LYS A 129 -10.73 22.51 -0.07
C LYS A 129 -9.47 23.06 0.59
N ASN A 130 -9.01 24.21 0.12
CA ASN A 130 -8.01 25.04 0.80
C ASN A 130 -8.35 26.54 0.63
N SER A 131 -7.39 27.45 0.83
CA SER A 131 -7.61 28.89 0.70
C SER A 131 -7.95 29.35 -0.73
N THR A 132 -7.62 28.55 -1.75
CA THR A 132 -7.74 28.91 -3.17
C THR A 132 -8.61 27.96 -3.98
N LEU A 133 -8.92 26.78 -3.41
CA LEU A 133 -9.68 25.70 -4.05
C LEU A 133 -10.89 25.33 -3.19
N ASP A 134 -12.01 25.05 -3.86
CA ASP A 134 -13.19 24.40 -3.27
C ASP A 134 -13.81 23.52 -4.37
N GLU A 135 -13.25 22.31 -4.54
CA GLU A 135 -13.57 21.40 -5.63
C GLU A 135 -14.33 20.18 -5.10
N ARG A 136 -15.35 19.76 -5.83
CA ARG A 136 -16.11 18.54 -5.55
C ARG A 136 -16.08 17.63 -6.74
N LEU A 137 -15.73 16.37 -6.49
CA LEU A 137 -15.57 15.34 -7.50
C LEU A 137 -16.44 14.14 -7.12
N PRO A 138 -17.69 14.09 -7.58
CA PRO A 138 -18.56 12.95 -7.37
C PRO A 138 -18.22 11.85 -8.37
N LEU A 139 -17.99 10.65 -7.86
CA LEU A 139 -17.63 9.46 -8.63
C LEU A 139 -18.57 8.32 -8.28
N SER A 140 -18.92 7.53 -9.28
CA SER A 140 -19.82 6.39 -9.14
C SER A 140 -19.08 5.07 -9.30
N ASP A 141 -19.82 3.95 -9.08
CA ASP A 141 -19.39 2.58 -9.38
C ASP A 141 -18.26 2.03 -8.51
N PHE A 142 -18.14 2.47 -7.26
CA PHE A 142 -17.25 1.84 -6.30
C PHE A 142 -17.87 0.54 -5.77
N LYS A 143 -17.24 -0.59 -6.07
CA LYS A 143 -17.65 -1.90 -5.59
C LYS A 143 -17.03 -2.19 -4.24
N VAL A 144 -17.85 -2.68 -3.32
CA VAL A 144 -17.47 -3.20 -2.01
C VAL A 144 -17.90 -4.66 -1.94
N GLU A 145 -16.94 -5.56 -1.74
CA GLU A 145 -17.14 -7.02 -1.67
C GLU A 145 -17.40 -7.50 -0.23
#